data_95fbe153194b34afcad35dc811d7788e
#
_entry.id   95fbe153194b34afcad35dc811d7788e
#
_cell.length_a   1.000
_cell.length_b   1.000
_cell.length_c   1.000
_cell.angle_alpha   90.00
_cell.angle_beta   90.00
_cell.angle_gamma   90.00
#
_symmetry.space_group_name_H-M   'P 1'
#
loop_
_entity.id
_entity.type
_entity.pdbx_description
1 polymer ?
#
loop_
_entity_poly.entity_id
_entity_poly.type
_entity_poly.pdbx_seq_one_letter_code
_entity_poly.pdbx_strand_id
1 'polypeptide(L)'
;MKSLQIAAIRHMPWLEDRHTLSDGRVCIRLTTAANEFDAVTLRHADHYAEGEPFARATDTPMERMWRDENHEVWQAVFRPHDPRIVYAFILRAGDVTLLHDADGTRAVPEKPEWVNGFHYAHAYPAKEKPQWARGCVGYQIFPDRFRRVDVPGEETVEPWGSKRVANEYRFGGNLKGILEAVPYLAELGVGVVYMTPIFLSDTSHRYNTFDYYQIDPLLGTLEDLRNLADALHEKGIRIVLDGVFNHCGLGFAPFKDAMEKGKGSEYYDWFFFGEQYPCGYMTFGEKWAYMPKLNMQNEACAAYFLD
;
A
#
# COMPACT_ATOMS: atom_id res chain seq x y z
N MET A 1 -20.14 -10.02 38.94
CA MET A 1 -19.82 -9.23 37.77
C MET A 1 -20.55 -9.84 36.57
N LYS A 2 -21.31 -9.06 35.82
CA LYS A 2 -21.93 -9.52 34.57
C LYS A 2 -20.80 -9.84 33.58
N SER A 3 -20.80 -11.05 33.02
CA SER A 3 -19.79 -11.41 32.02
C SER A 3 -20.07 -10.61 30.73
N LEU A 4 -19.13 -9.78 30.31
CA LEU A 4 -19.24 -9.02 29.07
C LEU A 4 -19.16 -9.96 27.86
N GLN A 5 -20.04 -9.76 26.88
CA GLN A 5 -20.08 -10.55 25.64
C GLN A 5 -19.09 -9.97 24.62
N ILE A 6 -17.80 -10.14 24.86
CA ILE A 6 -16.73 -9.61 24.00
C ILE A 6 -16.87 -10.07 22.54
N ALA A 7 -17.38 -11.28 22.31
CA ALA A 7 -17.62 -11.82 20.97
C ALA A 7 -18.71 -11.06 20.18
N ALA A 8 -19.55 -10.25 20.85
CA ALA A 8 -20.54 -9.42 20.20
C ALA A 8 -19.99 -8.04 19.79
N ILE A 9 -18.77 -7.69 20.20
CA ILE A 9 -18.10 -6.48 19.76
C ILE A 9 -17.61 -6.70 18.32
N ARG A 10 -18.16 -5.92 17.38
CA ARG A 10 -17.86 -6.07 15.96
C ARG A 10 -17.67 -4.70 15.31
N HIS A 11 -16.59 -4.59 14.58
CA HIS A 11 -16.30 -3.50 13.67
C HIS A 11 -15.79 -4.07 12.35
N MET A 12 -16.48 -3.73 11.27
CA MET A 12 -16.07 -4.08 9.91
C MET A 12 -15.43 -2.84 9.27
N PRO A 13 -14.07 -2.77 9.12
CA PRO A 13 -13.38 -1.55 8.69
C PRO A 13 -13.55 -1.26 7.20
N TRP A 14 -14.76 -1.38 6.67
CA TRP A 14 -15.17 -1.04 5.32
C TRP A 14 -16.60 -0.47 5.31
N LEU A 15 -17.20 -0.34 4.14
CA LEU A 15 -18.38 0.49 3.83
C LEU A 15 -19.52 0.50 4.87
N GLU A 16 -19.76 -0.60 5.55
CA GLU A 16 -20.88 -0.69 6.52
C GLU A 16 -20.60 0.11 7.79
N ASP A 17 -19.41 -0.10 8.38
CA ASP A 17 -19.05 0.50 9.67
C ASP A 17 -18.09 1.69 9.53
N ARG A 18 -17.60 1.98 8.32
CA ARG A 18 -16.67 3.07 8.06
C ARG A 18 -16.82 3.63 6.64
N HIS A 19 -17.19 4.89 6.54
CA HIS A 19 -17.30 5.59 5.25
C HIS A 19 -17.15 7.10 5.39
N THR A 20 -16.82 7.76 4.29
CA THR A 20 -16.79 9.21 4.19
C THR A 20 -18.13 9.71 3.67
N LEU A 21 -18.70 10.71 4.34
CA LEU A 21 -19.91 11.38 3.92
C LEU A 21 -19.62 12.37 2.76
N SER A 22 -20.67 12.77 2.04
CA SER A 22 -20.55 13.69 0.90
C SER A 22 -19.95 15.06 1.26
N ASP A 23 -20.07 15.48 2.52
CA ASP A 23 -19.49 16.72 3.03
C ASP A 23 -18.05 16.55 3.57
N GLY A 24 -17.45 15.39 3.43
CA GLY A 24 -16.08 15.09 3.85
C GLY A 24 -15.91 14.70 5.32
N ARG A 25 -17.01 14.60 6.10
CA ARG A 25 -16.95 13.99 7.43
C ARG A 25 -16.80 12.48 7.33
N VAL A 26 -16.21 11.89 8.35
CA VAL A 26 -16.05 10.43 8.48
C VAL A 26 -17.10 9.90 9.47
N CYS A 27 -17.78 8.84 9.07
CA CYS A 27 -18.67 8.07 9.90
C CYS A 27 -18.01 6.74 10.28
N ILE A 28 -17.93 6.46 11.58
CA ILE A 28 -17.39 5.21 12.11
C ILE A 28 -18.40 4.60 13.07
N ARG A 29 -18.66 3.30 12.95
CA ARG A 29 -19.62 2.54 13.75
C ARG A 29 -18.96 1.39 14.46
N LEU A 30 -19.55 1.00 15.59
CA LEU A 30 -19.22 -0.18 16.34
C LEU A 30 -20.51 -0.85 16.80
N THR A 31 -20.61 -2.16 16.61
CA THR A 31 -21.71 -2.97 17.16
C THR A 31 -21.26 -3.64 18.46
N THR A 32 -22.11 -3.64 19.49
CA THR A 32 -21.90 -4.33 20.76
C THR A 32 -23.15 -5.12 21.15
N ALA A 33 -23.06 -5.97 22.17
CA ALA A 33 -24.27 -6.52 22.81
C ALA A 33 -25.08 -5.40 23.47
N ALA A 34 -26.40 -5.55 23.49
CA ALA A 34 -27.29 -4.55 24.03
C ALA A 34 -27.13 -4.42 25.57
N ASN A 35 -27.14 -3.19 26.05
CA ASN A 35 -27.06 -2.83 27.48
C ASN A 35 -25.79 -3.34 28.22
N GLU A 36 -24.68 -3.51 27.52
CA GLU A 36 -23.44 -3.92 28.14
C GLU A 36 -22.49 -2.78 28.46
N PHE A 37 -22.46 -1.77 27.61
CA PHE A 37 -21.55 -0.64 27.75
C PHE A 37 -22.30 0.66 28.08
N ASP A 38 -21.76 1.41 29.05
CA ASP A 38 -22.30 2.70 29.48
C ASP A 38 -21.88 3.80 28.49
N ALA A 39 -20.67 3.67 27.93
CA ALA A 39 -20.11 4.61 26.97
C ALA A 39 -19.14 3.93 26.03
N VAL A 40 -19.12 4.40 24.80
CA VAL A 40 -18.11 4.06 23.80
C VAL A 40 -17.48 5.35 23.28
N THR A 41 -16.16 5.35 23.15
CA THR A 41 -15.38 6.48 22.65
C THR A 41 -14.55 6.03 21.48
N LEU A 42 -14.60 6.77 20.38
CA LEU A 42 -13.67 6.63 19.27
C LEU A 42 -12.40 7.40 19.62
N ARG A 43 -11.28 6.71 19.74
CA ARG A 43 -9.95 7.29 19.90
C ARG A 43 -9.28 7.31 18.53
N HIS A 44 -8.90 8.48 18.03
CA HIS A 44 -8.31 8.61 16.70
C HIS A 44 -7.17 9.62 16.68
N ALA A 45 -6.25 9.43 15.74
CA ALA A 45 -5.11 10.30 15.52
C ALA A 45 -4.79 10.39 14.02
N ASP A 46 -4.01 11.39 13.63
CA ASP A 46 -3.42 11.47 12.30
C ASP A 46 -2.38 10.37 12.13
N HIS A 47 -2.48 9.62 11.05
CA HIS A 47 -1.59 8.47 10.81
C HIS A 47 -0.11 8.84 10.70
N TYR A 48 0.20 10.05 10.23
CA TYR A 48 1.55 10.57 10.05
C TYR A 48 1.96 11.63 11.07
N ALA A 49 1.24 11.73 12.19
CA ALA A 49 1.70 12.58 13.29
C ALA A 49 3.10 12.13 13.75
N GLU A 50 3.98 13.09 14.07
CA GLU A 50 5.29 12.77 14.61
C GLU A 50 5.18 11.99 15.92
N GLY A 51 5.91 10.88 16.01
CA GLY A 51 5.90 9.95 17.14
C GLY A 51 4.76 8.96 17.07
N GLU A 52 4.40 8.39 18.24
CA GLU A 52 3.32 7.41 18.34
C GLU A 52 1.94 8.08 18.19
N PRO A 53 1.14 7.73 17.17
CA PRO A 53 -0.12 8.41 16.88
C PRO A 53 -1.06 8.46 18.10
N PHE A 54 -1.17 7.36 18.84
CA PHE A 54 -2.07 7.29 20.00
C PHE A 54 -1.59 8.06 21.24
N ALA A 55 -0.33 8.52 21.27
CA ALA A 55 0.14 9.44 22.32
C ALA A 55 -0.49 10.84 22.21
N ARG A 56 -0.99 11.21 21.02
CA ARG A 56 -1.65 12.50 20.72
C ARG A 56 -3.07 12.32 20.18
N ALA A 57 -3.70 11.19 20.51
CA ALA A 57 -5.02 10.87 20.02
C ALA A 57 -6.10 11.81 20.57
N THR A 58 -7.10 12.07 19.77
CA THR A 58 -8.34 12.73 20.14
C THR A 58 -9.40 11.70 20.46
N ASP A 59 -10.12 11.91 21.57
CA ASP A 59 -11.24 11.07 21.98
C ASP A 59 -12.56 11.74 21.57
N THR A 60 -13.33 11.06 20.71
CA THR A 60 -14.65 11.49 20.27
C THR A 60 -15.70 10.55 20.87
N PRO A 61 -16.61 11.02 21.72
CA PRO A 61 -17.72 10.21 22.22
C PRO A 61 -18.57 9.68 21.09
N MET A 62 -18.98 8.40 21.18
CA MET A 62 -19.89 7.79 20.23
C MET A 62 -21.32 7.84 20.74
N GLU A 63 -22.26 8.12 19.84
CA GLU A 63 -23.68 8.14 20.12
C GLU A 63 -24.29 6.77 19.81
N ARG A 64 -25.25 6.36 20.64
CA ARG A 64 -26.03 5.15 20.36
C ARG A 64 -27.04 5.45 19.26
N MET A 65 -26.78 4.97 18.07
CA MET A 65 -27.60 5.22 16.88
C MET A 65 -28.82 4.32 16.81
N TRP A 66 -28.67 3.07 17.19
CA TRP A 66 -29.70 2.03 17.06
C TRP A 66 -29.51 0.95 18.11
N ARG A 67 -30.63 0.28 18.50
CA ARG A 67 -30.62 -0.86 19.41
C ARG A 67 -31.82 -1.77 19.17
N ASP A 68 -31.59 -3.08 19.25
CA ASP A 68 -32.62 -4.10 19.41
C ASP A 68 -32.46 -4.87 20.74
N GLU A 69 -33.04 -6.05 20.83
CA GLU A 69 -32.97 -6.90 22.04
C GLU A 69 -31.56 -7.44 22.31
N ASN A 70 -30.77 -7.66 21.27
CA ASN A 70 -29.47 -8.35 21.33
C ASN A 70 -28.28 -7.44 21.10
N HIS A 71 -28.43 -6.40 20.28
CA HIS A 71 -27.31 -5.56 19.83
C HIS A 71 -27.63 -4.07 19.94
N GLU A 72 -26.60 -3.29 20.02
CA GLU A 72 -26.64 -1.85 19.84
C GLU A 72 -25.48 -1.36 18.96
N VAL A 73 -25.77 -0.32 18.15
CA VAL A 73 -24.81 0.28 17.23
C VAL A 73 -24.46 1.65 17.75
N TRP A 74 -23.18 1.87 17.95
CA TRP A 74 -22.58 3.13 18.34
C TRP A 74 -22.00 3.81 17.10
N GLN A 75 -22.08 5.13 17.00
CA GLN A 75 -21.63 5.91 15.86
C GLN A 75 -20.91 7.18 16.31
N ALA A 76 -19.81 7.48 15.64
CA ALA A 76 -19.18 8.79 15.65
C ALA A 76 -19.18 9.37 14.23
N VAL A 77 -19.52 10.66 14.11
CA VAL A 77 -19.41 11.42 12.87
C VAL A 77 -18.58 12.65 13.15
N PHE A 78 -17.43 12.78 12.52
CA PHE A 78 -16.48 13.86 12.79
C PHE A 78 -15.72 14.26 11.51
N ARG A 79 -15.06 15.39 11.54
CA ARG A 79 -14.17 15.86 10.48
C ARG A 79 -12.73 15.69 10.95
N PRO A 80 -11.99 14.71 10.43
CA PRO A 80 -10.57 14.58 10.74
C PRO A 80 -9.76 15.73 10.13
N HIS A 81 -8.65 16.05 10.78
CA HIS A 81 -7.73 17.08 10.29
C HIS A 81 -6.93 16.58 9.09
N ASP A 82 -6.36 15.38 9.18
CA ASP A 82 -5.62 14.72 8.10
C ASP A 82 -6.53 13.74 7.34
N PRO A 83 -6.36 13.56 6.02
CA PRO A 83 -7.11 12.58 5.24
C PRO A 83 -6.80 11.12 5.58
N ARG A 84 -5.83 10.86 6.42
CA ARG A 84 -5.42 9.52 6.86
C ARG A 84 -5.40 9.45 8.37
N ILE A 85 -6.27 8.64 8.91
CA ILE A 85 -6.38 8.44 10.36
C ILE A 85 -6.07 7.01 10.76
N VAL A 86 -5.61 6.87 12.00
CA VAL A 86 -5.58 5.63 12.74
C VAL A 86 -6.55 5.75 13.91
N TYR A 87 -7.33 4.71 14.21
CA TYR A 87 -8.34 4.77 15.26
C TYR A 87 -8.55 3.43 15.96
N ALA A 88 -9.07 3.50 17.17
CA ALA A 88 -9.47 2.39 18.01
C ALA A 88 -10.70 2.79 18.85
N PHE A 89 -11.30 1.85 19.55
CA PHE A 89 -12.47 2.09 20.38
C PHE A 89 -12.14 1.85 21.85
N ILE A 90 -12.59 2.76 22.72
CA ILE A 90 -12.56 2.62 24.17
C ILE A 90 -13.99 2.36 24.64
N LEU A 91 -14.21 1.19 25.26
CA LEU A 91 -15.52 0.79 25.75
C LEU A 91 -15.51 0.76 27.29
N ARG A 92 -16.52 1.35 27.92
CA ARG A 92 -16.66 1.41 29.39
C ARG A 92 -17.92 0.70 29.85
N ALA A 93 -17.77 -0.18 30.83
CA ALA A 93 -18.86 -0.90 31.49
C ALA A 93 -18.60 -0.89 33.00
N GLY A 94 -19.23 0.03 33.75
CA GLY A 94 -18.92 0.29 35.16
C GLY A 94 -17.44 0.64 35.35
N ASP A 95 -16.73 -0.14 36.16
CA ASP A 95 -15.30 0.04 36.45
C ASP A 95 -14.38 -0.61 35.40
N VAL A 96 -14.96 -1.34 34.43
CA VAL A 96 -14.19 -2.01 33.36
C VAL A 96 -14.04 -1.09 32.17
N THR A 97 -12.80 -0.92 31.71
CA THR A 97 -12.48 -0.23 30.47
C THR A 97 -11.71 -1.14 29.53
N LEU A 98 -12.19 -1.28 28.32
CA LEU A 98 -11.60 -2.12 27.27
C LEU A 98 -11.19 -1.28 26.07
N LEU A 99 -10.16 -1.76 25.37
CA LEU A 99 -9.77 -1.34 24.05
C LEU A 99 -10.24 -2.36 23.02
N HIS A 100 -10.81 -1.89 21.90
CA HIS A 100 -11.00 -2.70 20.70
C HIS A 100 -10.26 -2.06 19.52
N ASP A 101 -9.33 -2.80 18.94
CA ASP A 101 -8.50 -2.40 17.82
C ASP A 101 -8.34 -3.57 16.82
N ALA A 102 -7.40 -3.47 15.88
CA ALA A 102 -7.20 -4.50 14.85
C ALA A 102 -6.77 -5.86 15.43
N ASP A 103 -6.23 -5.91 16.63
CA ASP A 103 -5.87 -7.16 17.34
C ASP A 103 -7.06 -7.74 18.15
N GLY A 104 -8.19 -7.04 18.21
CA GLY A 104 -9.39 -7.46 18.93
C GLY A 104 -9.65 -6.66 20.20
N THR A 105 -10.35 -7.28 21.16
CA THR A 105 -10.78 -6.61 22.42
C THR A 105 -9.97 -7.09 23.59
N ARG A 106 -9.37 -6.15 24.34
CA ARG A 106 -8.54 -6.42 25.53
C ARG A 106 -8.56 -5.24 26.52
N ALA A 107 -7.88 -5.40 27.65
CA ALA A 107 -7.64 -4.28 28.57
C ALA A 107 -6.85 -3.16 27.83
N VAL A 108 -7.11 -1.92 28.21
CA VAL A 108 -6.37 -0.77 27.64
C VAL A 108 -4.88 -0.92 28.00
N PRO A 109 -3.97 -0.92 27.02
CA PRO A 109 -2.54 -1.04 27.29
C PRO A 109 -2.00 0.21 28.01
N GLU A 110 -0.96 0.02 28.80
CA GLU A 110 -0.28 1.12 29.50
C GLU A 110 0.44 2.07 28.54
N LYS A 111 0.87 1.55 27.40
CA LYS A 111 1.68 2.27 26.42
C LYS A 111 0.94 2.45 25.09
N PRO A 112 0.93 3.65 24.52
CA PRO A 112 0.24 3.94 23.28
C PRO A 112 0.79 3.17 22.06
N GLU A 113 2.08 2.83 22.03
CA GLU A 113 2.71 2.03 20.97
C GLU A 113 2.20 0.58 20.89
N TRP A 114 1.46 0.12 21.89
CA TRP A 114 0.84 -1.21 21.91
C TRP A 114 -0.59 -1.21 21.35
N VAL A 115 -1.07 -0.09 20.86
CA VAL A 115 -2.37 0.02 20.19
C VAL A 115 -2.20 -0.21 18.69
N ASN A 116 -2.73 -1.32 18.19
CA ASN A 116 -2.76 -1.63 16.77
C ASN A 116 -4.07 -1.11 16.15
N GLY A 117 -4.13 0.21 15.89
CA GLY A 117 -5.35 0.85 15.41
C GLY A 117 -5.75 0.44 13.99
N PHE A 118 -7.03 0.59 13.69
CA PHE A 118 -7.55 0.50 12.33
C PHE A 118 -7.09 1.71 11.50
N HIS A 119 -6.61 1.49 10.29
CA HIS A 119 -6.17 2.56 9.39
C HIS A 119 -7.26 2.94 8.41
N TYR A 120 -7.48 4.23 8.21
CA TYR A 120 -8.41 4.75 7.22
C TYR A 120 -7.85 5.94 6.45
N ALA A 121 -7.66 5.75 5.15
CA ALA A 121 -7.45 6.82 4.21
C ALA A 121 -8.80 7.24 3.64
N HIS A 122 -9.41 8.29 4.23
CA HIS A 122 -10.62 8.87 3.68
C HIS A 122 -10.22 9.85 2.58
N ALA A 123 -10.45 9.48 1.35
CA ALA A 123 -10.16 10.37 0.23
C ALA A 123 -10.93 11.67 0.35
N TYR A 124 -10.26 12.81 0.09
CA TYR A 124 -10.93 14.04 -0.31
C TYR A 124 -12.00 13.74 -1.35
N PRO A 125 -13.03 14.62 -1.46
CA PRO A 125 -14.31 14.28 -2.07
C PRO A 125 -14.09 13.30 -3.20
N ALA A 126 -14.60 12.11 -3.00
CA ALA A 126 -14.26 10.95 -3.79
C ALA A 126 -14.30 11.34 -5.26
N LYS A 127 -13.13 11.55 -5.88
CA LYS A 127 -13.07 11.53 -7.33
C LYS A 127 -13.81 10.27 -7.72
N GLU A 128 -14.85 10.42 -8.52
CA GLU A 128 -15.67 9.27 -8.92
C GLU A 128 -14.72 8.17 -9.36
N LYS A 129 -14.79 7.04 -8.67
CA LYS A 129 -13.99 5.87 -9.07
C LYS A 129 -14.33 5.58 -10.52
N PRO A 130 -13.34 5.41 -11.39
CA PRO A 130 -13.59 5.12 -12.80
C PRO A 130 -14.58 3.97 -12.93
N GLN A 131 -15.60 4.12 -13.75
CA GLN A 131 -16.64 3.09 -13.88
C GLN A 131 -16.06 1.74 -14.30
N TRP A 132 -15.00 1.72 -15.10
CA TRP A 132 -14.32 0.49 -15.51
C TRP A 132 -13.72 -0.32 -14.35
N ALA A 133 -13.38 0.34 -13.23
CA ALA A 133 -12.79 -0.35 -12.07
C ALA A 133 -13.84 -1.03 -11.18
N ARG A 134 -15.14 -0.74 -11.39
CA ARG A 134 -16.22 -1.33 -10.58
C ARG A 134 -16.49 -2.75 -11.05
N GLY A 135 -16.32 -3.73 -10.13
CA GLY A 135 -16.49 -5.15 -10.44
C GLY A 135 -15.44 -5.73 -11.37
N CYS A 136 -14.36 -4.98 -11.66
CA CYS A 136 -13.28 -5.42 -12.51
C CYS A 136 -12.44 -6.51 -11.84
N VAL A 137 -12.13 -7.58 -12.56
CA VAL A 137 -11.19 -8.61 -12.12
C VAL A 137 -9.78 -8.14 -12.40
N GLY A 138 -8.99 -7.91 -11.34
CA GLY A 138 -7.56 -7.58 -11.45
C GLY A 138 -6.70 -8.84 -11.46
N TYR A 139 -5.73 -8.89 -12.35
CA TYR A 139 -4.72 -9.96 -12.40
C TYR A 139 -3.32 -9.37 -12.26
N GLN A 140 -2.62 -9.73 -11.18
CA GLN A 140 -1.24 -9.30 -10.99
C GLN A 140 -0.28 -10.25 -11.69
N ILE A 141 0.66 -9.69 -12.47
CA ILE A 141 1.73 -10.42 -13.12
C ILE A 141 3.09 -10.00 -12.56
N PHE A 142 3.88 -10.98 -12.17
CA PHE A 142 5.32 -10.83 -11.96
C PHE A 142 6.00 -11.29 -13.26
N PRO A 143 6.49 -10.37 -14.13
CA PRO A 143 6.87 -10.72 -15.50
C PRO A 143 7.87 -11.85 -15.62
N ASP A 144 8.94 -11.83 -14.84
CA ASP A 144 9.98 -12.87 -14.84
C ASP A 144 9.45 -14.29 -14.55
N ARG A 145 8.29 -14.41 -13.91
CA ARG A 145 7.75 -15.65 -13.36
C ARG A 145 6.42 -16.10 -13.97
N PHE A 146 5.95 -15.41 -15.01
CA PHE A 146 4.62 -15.67 -15.57
C PHE A 146 4.68 -16.59 -16.81
N ARG A 147 5.36 -16.15 -17.87
CA ARG A 147 5.53 -16.93 -19.10
C ARG A 147 6.77 -16.47 -19.85
N ARG A 148 7.52 -17.41 -20.41
CA ARG A 148 8.79 -17.21 -21.10
C ARG A 148 8.65 -17.52 -22.59
N VAL A 149 9.07 -16.60 -23.44
CA VAL A 149 9.16 -16.78 -24.90
C VAL A 149 10.40 -16.05 -25.42
N ASP A 150 11.20 -16.70 -26.25
CA ASP A 150 12.39 -16.11 -26.91
C ASP A 150 13.29 -15.33 -25.95
N VAL A 151 13.84 -15.99 -24.95
CA VAL A 151 14.61 -15.34 -23.88
C VAL A 151 16.00 -14.93 -24.39
N PRO A 152 16.37 -13.65 -24.41
CA PRO A 152 17.75 -13.22 -24.64
C PRO A 152 18.62 -13.70 -23.47
N GLY A 153 19.75 -14.35 -23.78
CA GLY A 153 20.67 -14.85 -22.75
C GLY A 153 20.07 -15.96 -21.91
N GLU A 154 19.44 -16.95 -22.55
CA GLU A 154 18.76 -18.09 -21.88
C GLU A 154 19.67 -18.82 -20.88
N GLU A 155 20.98 -18.82 -21.12
CA GLU A 155 21.99 -19.38 -20.24
C GLU A 155 22.11 -18.69 -18.88
N THR A 156 21.58 -17.49 -18.74
CA THR A 156 21.61 -16.70 -17.49
C THR A 156 20.38 -16.89 -16.60
N VAL A 157 19.43 -17.72 -17.04
CA VAL A 157 18.18 -17.96 -16.32
C VAL A 157 18.05 -19.42 -15.87
N GLU A 158 17.33 -19.62 -14.79
CA GLU A 158 17.03 -20.96 -14.30
C GLU A 158 16.08 -21.71 -15.25
N PRO A 159 16.21 -23.02 -15.39
CA PRO A 159 15.21 -23.81 -16.09
C PRO A 159 13.83 -23.59 -15.48
N TRP A 160 12.80 -23.42 -16.32
CA TRP A 160 11.46 -23.11 -15.86
C TRP A 160 10.92 -24.16 -14.89
N GLY A 161 10.51 -23.71 -13.68
CA GLY A 161 10.00 -24.60 -12.65
C GLY A 161 11.04 -25.47 -11.93
N SER A 162 12.35 -25.26 -12.17
CA SER A 162 13.43 -26.08 -11.60
C SER A 162 13.68 -25.89 -10.12
N LYS A 163 13.31 -24.74 -9.58
CA LYS A 163 13.57 -24.33 -8.19
C LYS A 163 12.35 -23.68 -7.56
N ARG A 164 12.34 -23.64 -6.22
CA ARG A 164 11.43 -22.79 -5.48
C ARG A 164 11.73 -21.32 -5.82
N VAL A 165 10.67 -20.53 -6.02
CA VAL A 165 10.77 -19.10 -6.32
C VAL A 165 11.45 -18.37 -5.17
N ALA A 166 12.51 -17.60 -5.48
CA ALA A 166 13.22 -16.71 -4.57
C ALA A 166 13.74 -15.49 -5.35
N ASN A 167 14.14 -14.43 -4.65
CA ASN A 167 14.51 -13.15 -5.29
C ASN A 167 15.81 -13.24 -6.08
N GLU A 168 16.72 -14.15 -5.70
CA GLU A 168 17.99 -14.41 -6.36
C GLU A 168 17.85 -15.17 -7.69
N TYR A 169 16.70 -15.78 -7.97
CA TYR A 169 16.49 -16.56 -9.18
C TYR A 169 15.71 -15.79 -10.23
N ARG A 170 16.15 -15.95 -11.48
CA ARG A 170 15.48 -15.44 -12.68
C ARG A 170 14.98 -16.62 -13.50
N PHE A 171 13.73 -16.59 -13.95
CA PHE A 171 13.11 -17.62 -14.76
C PHE A 171 12.88 -17.19 -16.21
N GLY A 172 13.14 -15.91 -16.55
CA GLY A 172 13.15 -15.41 -17.90
C GLY A 172 11.76 -15.14 -18.50
N GLY A 173 10.71 -15.09 -17.68
CA GLY A 173 9.41 -14.58 -18.14
C GLY A 173 9.55 -13.15 -18.66
N ASN A 174 8.81 -12.79 -19.72
CA ASN A 174 9.01 -11.56 -20.47
C ASN A 174 7.70 -11.01 -21.08
N LEU A 175 7.76 -9.81 -21.68
CA LEU A 175 6.61 -9.15 -22.28
C LEU A 175 6.00 -9.95 -23.44
N LYS A 176 6.80 -10.63 -24.24
CA LYS A 176 6.32 -11.52 -25.31
C LYS A 176 5.55 -12.70 -24.74
N GLY A 177 6.01 -13.27 -23.63
CA GLY A 177 5.29 -14.34 -22.95
C GLY A 177 3.94 -13.87 -22.40
N ILE A 178 3.86 -12.63 -21.88
CA ILE A 178 2.60 -12.06 -21.42
C ILE A 178 1.67 -11.81 -22.63
N LEU A 179 2.21 -11.32 -23.74
CA LEU A 179 1.46 -11.11 -24.99
C LEU A 179 0.79 -12.41 -25.48
N GLU A 180 1.53 -13.52 -25.50
CA GLU A 180 0.96 -14.82 -25.87
C GLU A 180 -0.12 -15.33 -24.90
N ALA A 181 -0.15 -14.83 -23.67
CA ALA A 181 -1.14 -15.20 -22.67
C ALA A 181 -2.40 -14.30 -22.69
N VAL A 182 -2.45 -13.26 -23.54
CA VAL A 182 -3.62 -12.37 -23.63
C VAL A 182 -4.94 -13.11 -23.89
N PRO A 183 -5.02 -14.12 -24.78
CA PRO A 183 -6.26 -14.90 -24.93
C PRO A 183 -6.69 -15.61 -23.65
N TYR A 184 -5.77 -16.20 -22.90
CA TYR A 184 -6.05 -16.82 -21.60
C TYR A 184 -6.57 -15.81 -20.58
N LEU A 185 -5.96 -14.63 -20.48
CA LEU A 185 -6.41 -13.59 -19.56
C LEU A 185 -7.82 -13.09 -19.92
N ALA A 186 -8.13 -12.98 -21.21
CA ALA A 186 -9.45 -12.61 -21.69
C ALA A 186 -10.50 -13.67 -21.37
N GLU A 187 -10.20 -14.97 -21.59
CA GLU A 187 -11.07 -16.10 -21.25
C GLU A 187 -11.34 -16.16 -19.74
N LEU A 188 -10.35 -15.85 -18.90
CA LEU A 188 -10.47 -15.76 -17.44
C LEU A 188 -11.36 -14.58 -16.99
N GLY A 189 -11.73 -13.66 -17.87
CA GLY A 189 -12.54 -12.49 -17.56
C GLY A 189 -11.76 -11.36 -16.87
N VAL A 190 -10.44 -11.30 -17.08
CA VAL A 190 -9.60 -10.23 -16.55
C VAL A 190 -9.97 -8.91 -17.19
N GLY A 191 -10.17 -7.86 -16.39
CA GLY A 191 -10.45 -6.50 -16.87
C GLY A 191 -9.27 -5.55 -16.67
N VAL A 192 -8.32 -5.89 -15.81
CA VAL A 192 -7.07 -5.13 -15.63
C VAL A 192 -5.90 -6.04 -15.29
N VAL A 193 -4.79 -5.85 -15.99
CA VAL A 193 -3.50 -6.46 -15.68
C VAL A 193 -2.64 -5.44 -14.95
N TYR A 194 -2.17 -5.78 -13.75
CA TYR A 194 -1.16 -5.04 -13.02
C TYR A 194 0.18 -5.78 -13.11
N MET A 195 1.22 -5.12 -13.61
CA MET A 195 2.56 -5.69 -13.67
C MET A 195 3.43 -5.11 -12.58
N THR A 196 4.18 -5.97 -11.86
CA THR A 196 5.31 -5.53 -11.03
C THR A 196 6.36 -4.83 -11.89
N PRO A 197 7.33 -4.08 -11.31
CA PRO A 197 8.21 -3.21 -12.09
C PRO A 197 8.84 -3.87 -13.30
N ILE A 198 8.91 -3.12 -14.41
CA ILE A 198 9.46 -3.59 -15.71
C ILE A 198 10.71 -2.84 -16.13
N PHE A 199 11.13 -1.83 -15.38
CA PHE A 199 12.26 -0.97 -15.71
C PHE A 199 13.60 -1.61 -15.36
N LEU A 200 14.68 -1.07 -15.96
CA LEU A 200 16.04 -1.58 -15.82
C LEU A 200 16.44 -1.75 -14.34
N SER A 201 16.92 -2.96 -14.01
CA SER A 201 17.35 -3.34 -12.67
C SER A 201 18.27 -4.57 -12.72
N ASP A 202 19.01 -4.83 -11.66
CA ASP A 202 19.82 -6.04 -11.52
C ASP A 202 19.12 -7.21 -10.80
N THR A 203 17.86 -7.00 -10.36
CA THR A 203 17.08 -8.06 -9.68
C THR A 203 15.91 -8.55 -10.51
N SER A 204 15.43 -9.76 -10.23
CA SER A 204 14.25 -10.33 -10.90
C SER A 204 12.96 -9.57 -10.58
N HIS A 205 12.88 -8.95 -9.40
CA HIS A 205 11.70 -8.19 -8.96
C HIS A 205 11.69 -6.72 -9.41
N ARG A 206 12.82 -6.16 -9.80
CA ARG A 206 13.01 -4.80 -10.34
C ARG A 206 12.56 -3.65 -9.44
N TYR A 207 12.29 -3.88 -8.17
CA TYR A 207 11.96 -2.81 -7.23
C TYR A 207 13.16 -1.90 -6.91
N ASN A 208 14.39 -2.29 -7.19
CA ASN A 208 15.59 -1.46 -7.15
C ASN A 208 15.91 -0.91 -8.55
N THR A 209 15.07 -0.05 -9.08
CA THR A 209 15.15 0.50 -10.43
C THR A 209 16.41 1.34 -10.63
N PHE A 210 17.11 1.11 -11.75
CA PHE A 210 18.32 1.84 -12.16
C PHE A 210 18.03 2.92 -13.20
N ASP A 211 17.02 2.71 -14.04
CA ASP A 211 16.58 3.66 -15.04
C ASP A 211 15.06 3.52 -15.24
N TYR A 212 14.32 4.60 -15.01
CA TYR A 212 12.87 4.63 -15.12
C TYR A 212 12.35 4.89 -16.53
N TYR A 213 13.24 5.25 -17.47
CA TYR A 213 12.92 5.47 -18.88
C TYR A 213 13.31 4.29 -19.76
N GLN A 214 14.00 3.28 -19.22
CA GLN A 214 14.42 2.10 -19.93
C GLN A 214 13.71 0.84 -19.41
N ILE A 215 13.03 0.11 -20.30
CA ILE A 215 12.55 -1.24 -20.01
C ILE A 215 13.76 -2.16 -19.85
N ASP A 216 13.71 -3.04 -18.86
CA ASP A 216 14.75 -4.05 -18.66
C ASP A 216 14.88 -4.93 -19.94
N PRO A 217 16.06 -4.98 -20.58
CA PRO A 217 16.25 -5.78 -21.80
C PRO A 217 15.91 -7.26 -21.65
N LEU A 218 15.97 -7.81 -20.42
CA LEU A 218 15.54 -9.18 -20.14
C LEU A 218 14.03 -9.39 -20.22
N LEU A 219 13.25 -8.30 -20.12
CA LEU A 219 11.79 -8.35 -20.30
C LEU A 219 11.38 -8.04 -21.74
N GLY A 220 12.17 -7.29 -22.48
CA GLY A 220 11.87 -6.90 -23.84
C GLY A 220 12.14 -5.41 -24.12
N THR A 221 11.48 -4.87 -25.11
CA THR A 221 11.64 -3.53 -25.61
C THR A 221 10.39 -2.67 -25.37
N LEU A 222 10.49 -1.37 -25.63
CA LEU A 222 9.32 -0.48 -25.62
C LEU A 222 8.29 -0.89 -26.69
N GLU A 223 8.74 -1.44 -27.81
CA GLU A 223 7.85 -1.97 -28.86
C GLU A 223 7.09 -3.20 -28.37
N ASP A 224 7.76 -4.13 -27.64
CA ASP A 224 7.09 -5.28 -27.02
C ASP A 224 6.02 -4.83 -26.01
N LEU A 225 6.30 -3.78 -25.23
CA LEU A 225 5.31 -3.23 -24.30
C LEU A 225 4.10 -2.60 -25.06
N ARG A 226 4.35 -1.88 -26.15
CA ARG A 226 3.27 -1.31 -26.97
C ARG A 226 2.40 -2.41 -27.57
N ASN A 227 3.01 -3.43 -28.16
CA ASN A 227 2.30 -4.57 -28.72
C ASN A 227 1.46 -5.30 -27.68
N LEU A 228 1.99 -5.47 -26.46
CA LEU A 228 1.24 -6.04 -25.34
C LEU A 228 0.06 -5.15 -24.92
N ALA A 229 0.29 -3.85 -24.81
CA ALA A 229 -0.76 -2.90 -24.43
C ALA A 229 -1.91 -2.88 -25.47
N ASP A 230 -1.57 -2.85 -26.76
CA ASP A 230 -2.54 -2.87 -27.84
C ASP A 230 -3.37 -4.17 -27.82
N ALA A 231 -2.72 -5.32 -27.68
CA ALA A 231 -3.40 -6.61 -27.62
C ALA A 231 -4.33 -6.74 -26.37
N LEU A 232 -3.91 -6.21 -25.22
CA LEU A 232 -4.76 -6.16 -24.02
C LEU A 232 -5.96 -5.23 -24.24
N HIS A 233 -5.73 -4.05 -24.81
CA HIS A 233 -6.77 -3.05 -25.08
C HIS A 233 -7.80 -3.58 -26.10
N GLU A 234 -7.37 -4.32 -27.13
CA GLU A 234 -8.29 -5.00 -28.08
C GLU A 234 -9.24 -5.99 -27.38
N LYS A 235 -8.83 -6.59 -26.27
CA LYS A 235 -9.66 -7.45 -25.41
C LYS A 235 -10.42 -6.69 -24.32
N GLY A 236 -10.34 -5.36 -24.29
CA GLY A 236 -10.94 -4.53 -23.24
C GLY A 236 -10.23 -4.62 -21.89
N ILE A 237 -9.03 -5.19 -21.85
CA ILE A 237 -8.21 -5.34 -20.65
C ILE A 237 -7.29 -4.13 -20.50
N ARG A 238 -7.34 -3.46 -19.36
CA ARG A 238 -6.45 -2.33 -19.05
C ARG A 238 -5.12 -2.80 -18.48
N ILE A 239 -4.10 -1.97 -18.64
CA ILE A 239 -2.76 -2.22 -18.10
C ILE A 239 -2.44 -1.18 -17.02
N VAL A 240 -1.85 -1.64 -15.93
CA VAL A 240 -1.31 -0.81 -14.84
C VAL A 240 0.14 -1.22 -14.61
N LEU A 241 1.04 -0.25 -14.64
CA LEU A 241 2.46 -0.43 -14.39
C LEU A 241 2.81 0.00 -12.97
N ASP A 242 3.71 -0.73 -12.32
CA ASP A 242 4.24 -0.38 -11.01
C ASP A 242 5.28 0.75 -11.15
N GLY A 243 5.03 1.86 -10.46
CA GLY A 243 5.97 2.97 -10.37
C GLY A 243 6.67 2.99 -9.00
N VAL A 244 7.95 2.66 -8.96
CA VAL A 244 8.75 2.64 -7.73
C VAL A 244 9.26 4.04 -7.40
N PHE A 245 8.38 4.90 -6.86
CA PHE A 245 8.70 6.32 -6.56
C PHE A 245 9.17 6.57 -5.12
N ASN A 246 9.22 5.53 -4.28
CA ASN A 246 9.68 5.64 -2.91
C ASN A 246 11.21 5.57 -2.77
N HIS A 247 11.86 4.77 -3.59
CA HIS A 247 13.30 4.53 -3.59
C HIS A 247 13.77 4.13 -4.99
N CYS A 248 15.07 4.14 -5.22
CA CYS A 248 15.70 3.63 -6.43
C CYS A 248 16.70 2.51 -6.11
N GLY A 249 17.37 1.98 -7.12
CA GLY A 249 18.51 1.09 -6.95
C GLY A 249 19.85 1.86 -6.93
N LEU A 250 20.91 1.19 -6.48
CA LEU A 250 22.27 1.77 -6.47
C LEU A 250 22.80 2.13 -7.86
N GLY A 251 22.24 1.51 -8.90
CA GLY A 251 22.59 1.78 -10.30
C GLY A 251 21.98 3.07 -10.87
N PHE A 252 21.05 3.73 -10.16
CA PHE A 252 20.40 4.94 -10.62
C PHE A 252 21.41 6.08 -10.80
N ALA A 253 21.51 6.63 -12.00
CA ALA A 253 22.54 7.61 -12.35
C ALA A 253 22.56 8.85 -11.45
N PRO A 254 21.43 9.49 -11.11
CA PRO A 254 21.41 10.59 -10.14
C PRO A 254 21.95 10.20 -8.75
N PHE A 255 21.69 8.98 -8.29
CA PHE A 255 22.21 8.50 -7.00
C PHE A 255 23.74 8.32 -7.03
N LYS A 256 24.26 7.72 -8.11
CA LYS A 256 25.71 7.58 -8.30
C LYS A 256 26.43 8.93 -8.32
N ASP A 257 25.88 9.88 -9.06
CA ASP A 257 26.44 11.23 -9.14
C ASP A 257 26.43 11.94 -7.76
N ALA A 258 25.32 11.81 -7.03
CA ALA A 258 25.21 12.36 -5.67
C ALA A 258 26.19 11.71 -4.68
N MET A 259 26.42 10.39 -4.80
CA MET A 259 27.41 9.68 -3.98
C MET A 259 28.84 10.09 -4.31
N GLU A 260 29.17 10.33 -5.58
CA GLU A 260 30.51 10.70 -6.05
C GLU A 260 30.86 12.15 -5.72
N LYS A 261 29.94 13.09 -5.98
CA LYS A 261 30.18 14.52 -5.89
C LYS A 261 29.74 15.15 -4.55
N GLY A 262 29.00 14.39 -3.72
CA GLY A 262 28.42 14.90 -2.49
C GLY A 262 27.56 16.14 -2.76
N LYS A 263 27.67 17.16 -1.92
CA LYS A 263 26.92 18.44 -2.06
C LYS A 263 27.22 19.23 -3.34
N GLY A 264 28.20 18.81 -4.15
CA GLY A 264 28.49 19.39 -5.46
C GLY A 264 27.62 18.80 -6.58
N SER A 265 26.83 17.74 -6.32
CA SER A 265 25.90 17.15 -7.26
C SER A 265 24.58 17.94 -7.29
N GLU A 266 24.03 18.18 -8.47
CA GLU A 266 22.67 18.71 -8.63
C GLU A 266 21.59 17.77 -8.11
N TYR A 267 21.89 16.48 -7.95
CA TYR A 267 21.00 15.43 -7.45
C TYR A 267 21.15 15.18 -5.94
N TYR A 268 22.03 15.90 -5.23
CA TYR A 268 22.30 15.61 -3.82
C TYR A 268 21.04 15.65 -2.96
N ASP A 269 20.20 16.64 -3.15
CA ASP A 269 18.95 16.83 -2.39
C ASP A 269 17.78 15.96 -2.89
N TRP A 270 18.02 15.10 -3.91
CA TRP A 270 17.07 14.06 -4.30
C TRP A 270 17.07 12.89 -3.32
N PHE A 271 18.03 12.85 -2.42
CA PHE A 271 18.24 11.79 -1.44
C PHE A 271 18.42 12.39 -0.04
N PHE A 272 18.35 11.52 0.96
CA PHE A 272 18.58 11.93 2.36
C PHE A 272 19.92 11.37 2.82
N PHE A 273 20.96 12.20 2.85
CA PHE A 273 22.28 11.85 3.35
C PHE A 273 22.46 12.27 4.80
N GLY A 274 23.25 11.49 5.59
CA GLY A 274 23.59 11.84 6.96
C GLY A 274 24.22 10.70 7.74
N GLU A 275 25.00 11.05 8.77
CA GLU A 275 25.70 10.10 9.65
C GLU A 275 24.73 9.26 10.51
N GLN A 276 23.50 9.74 10.68
CA GLN A 276 22.44 9.01 11.39
C GLN A 276 21.95 7.76 10.64
N TYR A 277 22.25 7.63 9.35
CA TYR A 277 21.87 6.47 8.55
C TYR A 277 23.02 5.45 8.49
N PRO A 278 22.77 4.15 8.72
CA PRO A 278 23.81 3.12 8.74
C PRO A 278 24.67 3.05 7.47
N CYS A 279 24.09 3.40 6.31
CA CYS A 279 24.80 3.42 5.02
C CYS A 279 25.28 4.81 4.60
N GLY A 280 25.13 5.84 5.47
CA GLY A 280 25.39 7.24 5.13
C GLY A 280 24.25 7.91 4.36
N TYR A 281 23.18 7.17 4.05
CA TYR A 281 21.96 7.65 3.38
C TYR A 281 20.75 6.86 3.85
N MET A 282 19.57 7.49 3.76
CA MET A 282 18.30 6.85 4.10
C MET A 282 17.92 5.78 3.06
N THR A 283 17.39 4.64 3.51
CA THR A 283 17.00 3.52 2.65
C THR A 283 15.54 3.13 2.87
N PHE A 284 14.98 2.34 1.94
CA PHE A 284 13.72 1.65 2.16
C PHE A 284 13.89 0.55 3.20
N GLY A 285 13.34 0.79 4.39
CA GLY A 285 13.60 -0.07 5.54
C GLY A 285 15.08 -0.02 5.95
N GLU A 286 15.39 0.01 7.20
CA GLU A 286 16.76 0.19 7.72
C GLU A 286 17.78 -0.87 7.28
N LYS A 287 17.30 -1.97 6.68
CA LYS A 287 18.11 -3.16 6.32
C LYS A 287 18.50 -3.25 4.83
N TRP A 288 17.95 -2.38 3.96
CA TRP A 288 18.05 -2.54 2.51
C TRP A 288 18.97 -1.51 1.88
N ALA A 289 20.27 -1.59 2.16
CA ALA A 289 21.29 -0.66 1.66
C ALA A 289 21.25 -0.41 0.14
N TYR A 290 20.74 -1.36 -0.63
CA TYR A 290 20.61 -1.26 -2.08
C TYR A 290 19.33 -0.53 -2.58
N MET A 291 18.54 0.05 -1.67
CA MET A 291 17.32 0.80 -2.00
C MET A 291 17.36 2.23 -1.40
N PRO A 292 18.17 3.15 -1.94
CA PRO A 292 18.22 4.54 -1.50
C PRO A 292 16.86 5.22 -1.59
N LYS A 293 16.44 5.91 -0.53
CA LYS A 293 15.17 6.63 -0.44
C LYS A 293 15.19 7.87 -1.33
N LEU A 294 14.15 8.03 -2.16
CA LEU A 294 13.94 9.24 -2.96
C LEU A 294 13.25 10.33 -2.13
N ASN A 295 13.71 11.58 -2.30
CA ASN A 295 13.10 12.77 -1.73
C ASN A 295 12.07 13.35 -2.71
N MET A 296 10.86 12.80 -2.70
CA MET A 296 9.76 13.28 -3.56
C MET A 296 9.21 14.65 -3.15
N GLN A 297 9.73 15.27 -2.07
CA GLN A 297 9.43 16.67 -1.72
C GLN A 297 10.35 17.65 -2.47
N ASN A 298 11.46 17.17 -3.03
CA ASN A 298 12.30 17.96 -3.92
C ASN A 298 11.59 18.07 -5.29
N GLU A 299 11.34 19.31 -5.73
CA GLU A 299 10.57 19.58 -6.96
C GLU A 299 11.22 18.99 -8.22
N ALA A 300 12.55 19.06 -8.34
CA ALA A 300 13.27 18.51 -9.49
C ALA A 300 13.24 16.97 -9.50
N CYS A 301 13.35 16.34 -8.32
CA CYS A 301 13.18 14.90 -8.17
C CYS A 301 11.76 14.48 -8.55
N ALA A 302 10.74 15.17 -8.05
CA ALA A 302 9.35 14.87 -8.40
C ALA A 302 9.07 15.08 -9.90
N ALA A 303 9.58 16.15 -10.50
CA ALA A 303 9.44 16.45 -11.92
C ALA A 303 10.02 15.33 -12.81
N TYR A 304 11.17 14.77 -12.45
CA TYR A 304 11.78 13.64 -13.18
C TYR A 304 10.83 12.45 -13.37
N PHE A 305 9.91 12.23 -12.44
CA PHE A 305 8.95 11.12 -12.51
C PHE A 305 7.59 11.51 -13.11
N LEU A 306 7.38 12.78 -13.43
CA LEU A 306 6.12 13.27 -14.01
C LEU A 306 6.21 13.50 -15.53
N ASP A 307 7.41 13.49 -16.09
CA ASP A 307 7.67 13.55 -17.53
C ASP A 307 7.52 12.17 -18.17
#